data_a3785059451680449349fca542a83aca
#
_entry.id   a3785059451680449349fca542a83aca
#
_cell.length_a   1.000
_cell.length_b   1.000
_cell.length_c   1.000
_cell.angle_alpha   90.00
_cell.angle_beta   90.00
_cell.angle_gamma   90.00
#
_symmetry.space_group_name_H-M   'P 1'
#
loop_
_entity.id
_entity.type
_entity.pdbx_description
1 polymer ?
#
loop_
_entity_poly.entity_id
_entity_poly.type
_entity_poly.pdbx_seq_one_letter_code
_entity_poly.pdbx_strand_id
1 'polypeptide(L)'
;MTEALSLINEGGLESLTMRRLADRLNAHLPTIYRLVDGKDALMDEMAETILANAMSDFPPDSADWAAQVKSLAAGLRSALLAQRDGARIVGGNYAAKSANLTFTDTLVGRMQAIGLVGEHALWAAGAVFCYVLGEVLEQQGATGGELETLEGVLHAGSYPHLASSPVDHLLDFDARFEFGLNLLVSGIRFGLKPRE
;
A
#
# COMPACT_ATOMS: atom_id res chain seq x y z
N MET A 1 -10.92 -17.03 -3.96
CA MET A 1 -10.29 -15.71 -3.83
C MET A 1 -10.27 -14.95 -5.15
N THR A 2 -9.78 -15.54 -6.23
CA THR A 2 -9.70 -14.93 -7.57
C THR A 2 -10.99 -14.23 -8.02
N GLU A 3 -12.14 -14.85 -7.85
CA GLU A 3 -13.44 -14.28 -8.27
C GLU A 3 -13.84 -13.05 -7.43
N ALA A 4 -13.48 -13.01 -6.14
CA ALA A 4 -13.74 -11.83 -5.31
C ALA A 4 -12.90 -10.63 -5.76
N LEU A 5 -11.61 -10.84 -6.01
CA LEU A 5 -10.71 -9.82 -6.54
C LEU A 5 -11.13 -9.38 -7.96
N SER A 6 -11.57 -10.30 -8.81
CA SER A 6 -12.10 -9.99 -10.14
C SER A 6 -13.35 -9.10 -10.08
N LEU A 7 -14.30 -9.38 -9.16
CA LEU A 7 -15.46 -8.52 -8.95
C LEU A 7 -15.10 -7.10 -8.58
N ILE A 8 -14.06 -6.94 -7.75
CA ILE A 8 -13.55 -5.60 -7.36
C ILE A 8 -12.89 -4.92 -8.56
N ASN A 9 -12.09 -5.64 -9.35
CA ASN A 9 -11.46 -5.09 -10.55
C ASN A 9 -12.49 -4.55 -11.55
N GLU A 10 -13.63 -5.23 -11.71
CA GLU A 10 -14.71 -4.82 -12.60
C GLU A 10 -15.51 -3.63 -12.07
N GLY A 11 -15.90 -3.67 -10.80
CA GLY A 11 -16.91 -2.74 -10.24
C GLY A 11 -16.47 -1.91 -9.03
N GLY A 12 -15.19 -2.01 -8.60
CA GLY A 12 -14.69 -1.40 -7.37
C GLY A 12 -15.10 -2.15 -6.10
N LEU A 13 -14.49 -1.78 -4.98
CA LEU A 13 -14.68 -2.44 -3.68
C LEU A 13 -16.15 -2.44 -3.22
N GLU A 14 -16.91 -1.38 -3.54
CA GLU A 14 -18.32 -1.24 -3.17
C GLU A 14 -19.20 -2.25 -3.91
N SER A 15 -18.74 -2.75 -5.04
CA SER A 15 -19.45 -3.77 -5.81
C SER A 15 -19.42 -5.15 -5.17
N LEU A 16 -18.48 -5.41 -4.26
CA LEU A 16 -18.32 -6.71 -3.60
C LEU A 16 -19.38 -6.91 -2.53
N THR A 17 -20.26 -7.87 -2.78
CA THR A 17 -21.21 -8.39 -1.79
C THR A 17 -21.16 -9.92 -1.79
N MET A 18 -21.47 -10.53 -0.64
CA MET A 18 -21.51 -11.99 -0.51
C MET A 18 -22.48 -12.63 -1.51
N ARG A 19 -23.58 -11.94 -1.83
CA ARG A 19 -24.57 -12.38 -2.82
C ARG A 19 -24.00 -12.36 -4.23
N ARG A 20 -23.37 -11.25 -4.66
CA ARG A 20 -22.73 -11.17 -5.99
C ARG A 20 -21.61 -12.19 -6.15
N LEU A 21 -20.85 -12.45 -5.07
CA LEU A 21 -19.84 -13.50 -5.10
C LEU A 21 -20.46 -14.89 -5.26
N ALA A 22 -21.56 -15.17 -4.56
CA ALA A 22 -22.29 -16.44 -4.71
C ALA A 22 -22.83 -16.61 -6.15
N ASP A 23 -23.46 -15.57 -6.69
CA ASP A 23 -23.97 -15.57 -8.07
C ASP A 23 -22.83 -15.79 -9.09
N ARG A 24 -21.69 -15.13 -8.93
CA ARG A 24 -20.50 -15.29 -9.79
C ARG A 24 -19.94 -16.70 -9.77
N LEU A 25 -19.93 -17.34 -8.60
CA LEU A 25 -19.45 -18.71 -8.40
C LEU A 25 -20.50 -19.77 -8.74
N ASN A 26 -21.70 -19.38 -9.19
CA ASN A 26 -22.85 -20.26 -9.37
C ASN A 26 -23.09 -21.13 -8.13
N ALA A 27 -23.02 -20.55 -6.96
CA ALA A 27 -23.15 -21.21 -5.67
C ALA A 27 -24.29 -20.61 -4.85
N HIS A 28 -24.84 -21.39 -3.93
CA HIS A 28 -25.82 -20.87 -2.98
C HIS A 28 -25.13 -20.04 -1.90
N LEU A 29 -25.72 -18.93 -1.51
CA LEU A 29 -25.18 -18.01 -0.51
C LEU A 29 -24.75 -18.71 0.81
N PRO A 30 -25.50 -19.68 1.37
CA PRO A 30 -25.05 -20.45 2.54
C PRO A 30 -23.75 -21.22 2.32
N THR A 31 -23.44 -21.60 1.09
CA THR A 31 -22.18 -22.28 0.75
C THR A 31 -21.01 -21.33 0.89
N ILE A 32 -21.17 -20.07 0.49
CA ILE A 32 -20.12 -19.05 0.65
C ILE A 32 -19.85 -18.79 2.12
N TYR A 33 -20.91 -18.66 2.95
CA TYR A 33 -20.74 -18.45 4.40
C TYR A 33 -20.10 -19.64 5.14
N ARG A 34 -20.12 -20.85 4.57
CA ARG A 34 -19.36 -21.99 5.13
C ARG A 34 -17.86 -21.92 4.80
N LEU A 35 -17.48 -21.20 3.74
CA LEU A 35 -16.08 -21.07 3.31
C LEU A 35 -15.41 -19.86 3.92
N VAL A 36 -16.16 -18.78 4.17
CA VAL A 36 -15.64 -17.54 4.72
C VAL A 36 -16.69 -16.90 5.64
N ASP A 37 -16.27 -16.50 6.84
CA ASP A 37 -17.16 -15.95 7.88
C ASP A 37 -17.46 -14.47 7.63
N GLY A 38 -18.21 -14.22 6.55
CA GLY A 38 -18.66 -12.87 6.21
C GLY A 38 -17.69 -12.06 5.34
N LYS A 39 -18.07 -10.78 5.13
CA LYS A 39 -17.34 -9.88 4.26
C LYS A 39 -15.97 -9.50 4.84
N ASP A 40 -15.87 -9.30 6.16
CA ASP A 40 -14.64 -8.91 6.82
C ASP A 40 -13.58 -10.01 6.71
N ALA A 41 -13.96 -11.27 6.98
CA ALA A 41 -13.07 -12.42 6.78
C ALA A 41 -12.66 -12.59 5.31
N LEU A 42 -13.54 -12.26 4.36
CA LEU A 42 -13.18 -12.24 2.93
C LEU A 42 -12.19 -11.12 2.61
N MET A 43 -12.34 -9.94 3.22
CA MET A 43 -11.37 -8.84 3.09
C MET A 43 -10.00 -9.26 3.61
N ASP A 44 -9.93 -9.95 4.77
CA ASP A 44 -8.69 -10.47 5.32
C ASP A 44 -7.98 -11.43 4.36
N GLU A 45 -8.72 -12.34 3.72
CA GLU A 45 -8.15 -13.27 2.75
C GLU A 45 -7.67 -12.57 1.47
N MET A 46 -8.34 -11.50 1.04
CA MET A 46 -7.91 -10.69 -0.10
C MET A 46 -6.65 -9.90 0.22
N ALA A 47 -6.58 -9.27 1.40
CA ALA A 47 -5.38 -8.57 1.86
C ALA A 47 -4.19 -9.53 1.96
N GLU A 48 -4.40 -10.75 2.50
CA GLU A 48 -3.39 -11.81 2.57
C GLU A 48 -2.86 -12.17 1.17
N THR A 49 -3.76 -12.31 0.20
CA THR A 49 -3.40 -12.62 -1.20
C THR A 49 -2.54 -11.51 -1.83
N ILE A 50 -2.91 -10.25 -1.61
CA ILE A 50 -2.15 -9.08 -2.13
C ILE A 50 -0.77 -9.02 -1.47
N LEU A 51 -0.67 -9.20 -0.15
CA LEU A 51 0.60 -9.15 0.57
C LEU A 51 1.52 -10.33 0.22
N ALA A 52 0.97 -11.51 -0.04
CA ALA A 52 1.75 -12.64 -0.55
C ALA A 52 2.41 -12.30 -1.90
N ASN A 53 1.68 -11.63 -2.79
CA ASN A 53 2.21 -11.19 -4.09
C ASN A 53 3.30 -10.12 -3.93
N ALA A 54 3.23 -9.27 -2.90
CA ALA A 54 4.25 -8.25 -2.62
C ALA A 54 5.64 -8.84 -2.32
N MET A 55 5.69 -10.10 -1.86
CA MET A 55 6.93 -10.80 -1.50
C MET A 55 7.46 -11.72 -2.60
N SER A 56 6.72 -11.92 -3.71
CA SER A 56 7.04 -12.94 -4.72
C SER A 56 8.41 -12.74 -5.38
N ASP A 57 8.81 -11.49 -5.62
CA ASP A 57 10.03 -11.13 -6.32
C ASP A 57 11.10 -10.53 -5.38
N PHE A 58 10.93 -10.69 -4.07
CA PHE A 58 11.87 -10.11 -3.11
C PHE A 58 13.22 -10.84 -3.15
N PRO A 59 14.33 -10.15 -3.51
CA PRO A 59 15.65 -10.80 -3.56
C PRO A 59 16.12 -11.16 -2.15
N PRO A 60 16.54 -12.41 -1.91
CA PRO A 60 16.82 -12.89 -0.57
C PRO A 60 18.00 -12.21 0.13
N ASP A 61 19.01 -11.73 -0.60
CA ASP A 61 20.24 -11.21 0.02
C ASP A 61 20.88 -10.06 -0.79
N SER A 62 20.69 -8.85 -0.30
CA SER A 62 21.52 -7.69 -0.62
C SER A 62 22.20 -7.19 0.67
N ALA A 63 23.48 -6.86 0.63
CA ALA A 63 24.18 -6.25 1.76
C ALA A 63 23.70 -4.80 2.04
N ASP A 64 23.02 -4.16 1.07
CA ASP A 64 22.45 -2.82 1.21
C ASP A 64 21.02 -2.89 1.73
N TRP A 65 20.85 -2.62 3.02
CA TRP A 65 19.54 -2.57 3.68
C TRP A 65 18.59 -1.57 3.03
N ALA A 66 19.12 -0.43 2.55
CA ALA A 66 18.29 0.60 1.93
C ALA A 66 17.71 0.12 0.60
N ALA A 67 18.51 -0.61 -0.19
CA ALA A 67 18.04 -1.27 -1.40
C ALA A 67 16.98 -2.34 -1.08
N GLN A 68 17.16 -3.10 0.01
CA GLN A 68 16.18 -4.10 0.44
C GLN A 68 14.85 -3.47 0.87
N VAL A 69 14.88 -2.39 1.67
CA VAL A 69 13.67 -1.66 2.08
C VAL A 69 12.95 -1.08 0.86
N LYS A 70 13.70 -0.50 -0.08
CA LYS A 70 13.12 0.03 -1.32
C LYS A 70 12.50 -1.07 -2.17
N SER A 71 13.13 -2.23 -2.26
CA SER A 71 12.60 -3.39 -2.99
C SER A 71 11.29 -3.89 -2.38
N LEU A 72 11.22 -4.02 -1.04
CA LEU A 72 9.98 -4.37 -0.33
C LEU A 72 8.87 -3.34 -0.57
N ALA A 73 9.20 -2.05 -0.49
CA ALA A 73 8.25 -0.98 -0.74
C ALA A 73 7.74 -0.98 -2.19
N ALA A 74 8.63 -1.21 -3.17
CA ALA A 74 8.27 -1.32 -4.58
C ALA A 74 7.40 -2.56 -4.86
N GLY A 75 7.74 -3.70 -4.26
CA GLY A 75 6.94 -4.93 -4.35
C GLY A 75 5.54 -4.75 -3.78
N LEU A 76 5.43 -4.10 -2.61
CA LEU A 76 4.14 -3.77 -2.01
C LEU A 76 3.34 -2.83 -2.92
N ARG A 77 3.96 -1.74 -3.42
CA ARG A 77 3.31 -0.81 -4.35
C ARG A 77 2.79 -1.53 -5.58
N SER A 78 3.60 -2.37 -6.20
CA SER A 78 3.23 -3.14 -7.39
C SER A 78 2.04 -4.06 -7.12
N ALA A 79 2.05 -4.81 -6.01
CA ALA A 79 0.97 -5.72 -5.64
C ALA A 79 -0.35 -4.97 -5.36
N LEU A 80 -0.27 -3.80 -4.69
CA LEU A 80 -1.43 -2.96 -4.41
C LEU A 80 -2.03 -2.37 -5.69
N LEU A 81 -1.18 -1.87 -6.61
CA LEU A 81 -1.62 -1.29 -7.89
C LEU A 81 -2.17 -2.33 -8.86
N ALA A 82 -1.70 -3.57 -8.78
CA ALA A 82 -2.21 -4.68 -9.60
C ALA A 82 -3.67 -5.03 -9.28
N GLN A 83 -4.18 -4.60 -8.13
CA GLN A 83 -5.54 -4.83 -7.68
C GLN A 83 -6.28 -3.50 -7.52
N ARG A 84 -7.40 -3.31 -8.22
CA ARG A 84 -8.27 -2.15 -8.00
C ARG A 84 -8.69 -2.07 -6.53
N ASP A 85 -8.62 -0.88 -5.96
CA ASP A 85 -8.84 -0.63 -4.53
C ASP A 85 -7.87 -1.41 -3.59
N GLY A 86 -6.72 -1.86 -4.10
CA GLY A 86 -5.76 -2.68 -3.35
C GLY A 86 -5.30 -2.04 -2.05
N ALA A 87 -5.02 -0.73 -2.06
CA ALA A 87 -4.65 0.01 -0.86
C ALA A 87 -5.81 0.06 0.16
N ARG A 88 -7.08 0.13 -0.29
CA ARG A 88 -8.27 0.09 0.58
C ARG A 88 -8.54 -1.30 1.15
N ILE A 89 -8.18 -2.35 0.42
CA ILE A 89 -8.31 -3.74 0.88
C ILE A 89 -7.28 -4.04 1.98
N VAL A 90 -6.04 -3.59 1.81
CA VAL A 90 -4.94 -3.87 2.75
C VAL A 90 -4.89 -2.85 3.89
N GLY A 91 -5.26 -1.59 3.63
CA GLY A 91 -5.20 -0.51 4.62
C GLY A 91 -6.13 -0.76 5.81
N GLY A 92 -5.58 -0.62 7.02
CA GLY A 92 -6.31 -0.88 8.26
C GLY A 92 -6.58 -2.36 8.56
N ASN A 93 -6.07 -3.28 7.74
CA ASN A 93 -6.17 -4.71 7.98
C ASN A 93 -5.07 -5.17 8.94
N TYR A 94 -5.46 -5.55 10.16
CA TYR A 94 -4.57 -6.07 11.20
C TYR A 94 -4.71 -7.58 11.41
N ALA A 95 -5.26 -8.31 10.43
CA ALA A 95 -5.40 -9.76 10.54
C ALA A 95 -4.03 -10.44 10.71
N ALA A 96 -3.94 -11.29 11.73
CA ALA A 96 -2.72 -12.06 12.02
C ALA A 96 -2.59 -13.25 11.07
N LYS A 97 -2.47 -12.97 9.77
CA LYS A 97 -2.30 -13.95 8.71
C LYS A 97 -0.85 -14.04 8.25
N SER A 98 -0.50 -15.16 7.62
CA SER A 98 0.88 -15.53 7.32
C SER A 98 1.62 -14.50 6.48
N ALA A 99 1.04 -14.05 5.34
CA ALA A 99 1.71 -13.10 4.47
C ALA A 99 1.81 -11.71 5.11
N ASN A 100 0.77 -11.25 5.83
CA ASN A 100 0.80 -9.99 6.56
C ASN A 100 1.90 -10.00 7.64
N LEU A 101 1.97 -11.07 8.42
CA LEU A 101 3.00 -11.22 9.45
C LEU A 101 4.40 -11.36 8.83
N THR A 102 4.55 -12.15 7.75
CA THR A 102 5.83 -12.34 7.06
C THR A 102 6.34 -11.03 6.46
N PHE A 103 5.48 -10.25 5.81
CA PHE A 103 5.86 -8.95 5.26
C PHE A 103 6.32 -8.00 6.36
N THR A 104 5.54 -7.87 7.43
CA THR A 104 5.85 -7.00 8.56
C THR A 104 7.13 -7.43 9.27
N ASP A 105 7.29 -8.71 9.57
CA ASP A 105 8.47 -9.28 10.23
C ASP A 105 9.74 -9.06 9.39
N THR A 106 9.65 -9.30 8.09
CA THR A 106 10.75 -9.04 7.16
C THR A 106 11.18 -7.58 7.20
N LEU A 107 10.24 -6.63 7.14
CA LEU A 107 10.52 -5.20 7.15
C LEU A 107 11.12 -4.76 8.50
N VAL A 108 10.58 -5.24 9.63
CA VAL A 108 11.11 -4.99 10.97
C VAL A 108 12.51 -5.58 11.11
N GLY A 109 12.76 -6.80 10.61
CA GLY A 109 14.07 -7.42 10.61
C GLY A 109 15.13 -6.59 9.88
N ARG A 110 14.77 -5.92 8.76
CA ARG A 110 15.69 -4.99 8.07
C ARG A 110 15.99 -3.74 8.91
N MET A 111 15.03 -3.25 9.65
CA MET A 111 15.25 -2.12 10.58
C MET A 111 16.14 -2.52 11.76
N GLN A 112 15.98 -3.72 12.29
CA GLN A 112 16.83 -4.25 13.37
C GLN A 112 18.27 -4.51 12.88
N ALA A 113 18.45 -5.01 11.68
CA ALA A 113 19.77 -5.28 11.10
C ALA A 113 20.67 -4.05 11.00
N ILE A 114 20.08 -2.85 10.95
CA ILE A 114 20.83 -1.59 10.93
C ILE A 114 20.97 -0.93 12.30
N GLY A 115 20.52 -1.60 13.37
CA GLY A 115 20.68 -1.15 14.75
C GLY A 115 19.48 -0.41 15.34
N LEU A 116 18.34 -0.31 14.65
CA LEU A 116 17.11 0.12 15.31
C LEU A 116 16.62 -0.98 16.24
N VAL A 117 16.20 -0.62 17.45
CA VAL A 117 15.73 -1.57 18.47
C VAL A 117 14.36 -1.20 18.99
N GLY A 118 13.65 -2.20 19.54
CA GLY A 118 12.36 -2.00 20.19
C GLY A 118 11.34 -1.34 19.29
N GLU A 119 10.64 -0.36 19.83
CA GLU A 119 9.60 0.42 19.15
C GLU A 119 10.11 1.17 17.93
N HIS A 120 11.35 1.61 17.90
CA HIS A 120 11.91 2.36 16.76
C HIS A 120 12.00 1.51 15.50
N ALA A 121 12.36 0.23 15.60
CA ALA A 121 12.36 -0.68 14.47
C ALA A 121 10.93 -0.90 13.93
N LEU A 122 9.98 -1.09 14.84
CA LEU A 122 8.56 -1.28 14.49
C LEU A 122 7.96 -0.02 13.86
N TRP A 123 8.22 1.17 14.44
CA TRP A 123 7.69 2.42 13.92
C TRP A 123 8.30 2.79 12.55
N ALA A 124 9.59 2.54 12.35
CA ALA A 124 10.24 2.75 11.06
C ALA A 124 9.65 1.83 9.96
N ALA A 125 9.44 0.56 10.29
CA ALA A 125 8.77 -0.38 9.40
C ALA A 125 7.33 0.07 9.10
N GLY A 126 6.57 0.46 10.13
CA GLY A 126 5.23 1.01 9.98
C GLY A 126 5.18 2.27 9.14
N ALA A 127 6.15 3.18 9.30
CA ALA A 127 6.22 4.41 8.49
C ALA A 127 6.40 4.10 6.99
N VAL A 128 7.27 3.15 6.64
CA VAL A 128 7.44 2.70 5.24
C VAL A 128 6.15 2.08 4.71
N PHE A 129 5.53 1.19 5.47
CA PHE A 129 4.28 0.54 5.08
C PHE A 129 3.14 1.55 4.84
N CYS A 130 2.92 2.46 5.80
CA CYS A 130 1.89 3.49 5.71
C CYS A 130 2.15 4.47 4.56
N TYR A 131 3.42 4.81 4.29
CA TYR A 131 3.80 5.64 3.16
C TYR A 131 3.37 5.00 1.84
N VAL A 132 3.71 3.71 1.63
CA VAL A 132 3.34 2.99 0.41
C VAL A 132 1.82 2.93 0.24
N LEU A 133 1.09 2.61 1.33
CA LEU A 133 -0.38 2.58 1.30
C LEU A 133 -0.96 3.94 0.91
N GLY A 134 -0.45 5.03 1.50
CA GLY A 134 -0.92 6.38 1.22
C GLY A 134 -0.70 6.80 -0.23
N GLU A 135 0.51 6.60 -0.77
CA GLU A 135 0.81 6.92 -2.18
C GLU A 135 -0.04 6.10 -3.15
N VAL A 136 -0.26 4.81 -2.89
CA VAL A 136 -1.12 3.98 -3.75
C VAL A 136 -2.58 4.40 -3.63
N LEU A 137 -3.05 4.75 -2.42
CA LEU A 137 -4.42 5.22 -2.22
C LEU A 137 -4.71 6.49 -3.03
N GLU A 138 -3.77 7.46 -3.00
CA GLU A 138 -3.84 8.68 -3.80
C GLU A 138 -3.86 8.36 -5.31
N GLN A 139 -2.95 7.50 -5.75
CA GLN A 139 -2.86 7.09 -7.17
C GLN A 139 -4.13 6.37 -7.64
N GLN A 140 -4.70 5.48 -6.82
CA GLN A 140 -5.94 4.76 -7.15
C GLN A 140 -7.19 5.64 -7.06
N GLY A 141 -7.12 6.75 -6.31
CA GLY A 141 -8.19 7.74 -6.21
C GLY A 141 -8.21 8.78 -7.33
N ALA A 142 -7.10 8.93 -8.07
CA ALA A 142 -6.99 9.92 -9.13
C ALA A 142 -7.93 9.58 -10.31
N THR A 143 -8.67 10.58 -10.79
CA THR A 143 -9.69 10.46 -11.85
C THR A 143 -9.25 11.07 -13.18
N GLY A 144 -8.12 11.83 -13.16
CA GLY A 144 -7.51 12.45 -14.35
C GLY A 144 -7.96 13.88 -14.67
N GLY A 145 -8.80 14.48 -13.81
CA GLY A 145 -9.25 15.88 -13.96
C GLY A 145 -8.75 16.83 -12.86
N GLU A 146 -7.93 16.31 -11.95
CA GLU A 146 -7.50 17.03 -10.74
C GLU A 146 -6.63 18.25 -11.05
N LEU A 147 -5.70 18.13 -12.01
CA LEU A 147 -4.79 19.23 -12.38
C LEU A 147 -5.55 20.41 -12.98
N GLU A 148 -6.45 20.16 -13.93
CA GLU A 148 -7.24 21.22 -14.55
C GLU A 148 -8.07 21.97 -13.50
N THR A 149 -8.68 21.23 -12.56
CA THR A 149 -9.44 21.81 -11.45
C THR A 149 -8.55 22.64 -10.54
N LEU A 150 -7.36 22.14 -10.20
CA LEU A 150 -6.40 22.82 -9.32
C LEU A 150 -5.86 24.10 -9.98
N GLU A 151 -5.44 24.04 -11.23
CA GLU A 151 -4.94 25.20 -11.98
C GLU A 151 -6.00 26.31 -12.05
N GLY A 152 -7.25 25.95 -12.32
CA GLY A 152 -8.37 26.91 -12.33
C GLY A 152 -8.52 27.67 -11.01
N VAL A 153 -8.34 27.00 -9.88
CA VAL A 153 -8.41 27.61 -8.53
C VAL A 153 -7.17 28.44 -8.22
N LEU A 154 -5.98 27.97 -8.61
CA LEU A 154 -4.72 28.69 -8.32
C LEU A 154 -4.61 30.03 -9.04
N HIS A 155 -5.17 30.15 -10.24
CA HIS A 155 -5.22 31.42 -10.98
C HIS A 155 -6.04 32.51 -10.25
N ALA A 156 -6.89 32.14 -9.29
CA ALA A 156 -7.66 33.10 -8.48
C ALA A 156 -6.83 33.80 -7.37
N GLY A 157 -5.55 33.45 -7.19
CA GLY A 157 -4.58 34.22 -6.38
C GLY A 157 -4.59 33.98 -4.87
N SER A 158 -5.33 32.98 -4.38
CA SER A 158 -5.48 32.74 -2.93
C SER A 158 -4.38 31.84 -2.31
N TYR A 159 -3.55 31.16 -3.11
CA TYR A 159 -2.59 30.13 -2.66
C TYR A 159 -1.18 30.38 -3.23
N PRO A 160 -0.43 31.38 -2.73
CA PRO A 160 0.80 31.85 -3.37
C PRO A 160 1.90 30.79 -3.44
N HIS A 161 2.01 29.91 -2.45
CA HIS A 161 3.01 28.86 -2.44
C HIS A 161 2.70 27.74 -3.45
N LEU A 162 1.44 27.36 -3.60
CA LEU A 162 1.04 26.40 -4.64
C LEU A 162 1.14 27.04 -6.02
N ALA A 163 0.70 28.28 -6.19
CA ALA A 163 0.75 28.99 -7.47
C ALA A 163 2.17 29.21 -8.00
N SER A 164 3.18 29.23 -7.10
CA SER A 164 4.60 29.33 -7.46
C SER A 164 5.29 27.96 -7.59
N SER A 165 4.59 26.87 -7.37
CA SER A 165 5.12 25.50 -7.44
C SER A 165 4.71 24.82 -8.74
N PRO A 166 5.51 23.87 -9.24
CA PRO A 166 5.15 23.07 -10.44
C PRO A 166 4.08 22.03 -10.07
N VAL A 167 2.82 22.46 -9.98
CA VAL A 167 1.70 21.64 -9.49
C VAL A 167 1.36 20.46 -10.42
N ASP A 168 1.78 20.49 -11.67
CA ASP A 168 1.72 19.39 -12.62
C ASP A 168 2.45 18.14 -12.12
N HIS A 169 3.50 18.30 -11.30
CA HIS A 169 4.20 17.19 -10.65
C HIS A 169 3.45 16.54 -9.48
N LEU A 170 2.32 17.11 -9.04
CA LEU A 170 1.52 16.50 -7.96
C LEU A 170 0.99 15.11 -8.32
N LEU A 171 0.74 14.85 -9.60
CA LEU A 171 0.23 13.57 -10.10
C LEU A 171 1.32 12.71 -10.76
N ASP A 172 2.59 13.10 -10.68
CA ASP A 172 3.71 12.23 -11.02
C ASP A 172 3.95 11.22 -9.89
N PHE A 173 3.04 10.24 -9.78
CA PHE A 173 3.03 9.26 -8.69
C PHE A 173 4.29 8.42 -8.61
N ASP A 174 5.00 8.20 -9.73
CA ASP A 174 6.25 7.44 -9.72
C ASP A 174 7.38 8.25 -9.12
N ALA A 175 7.56 9.49 -9.56
CA ALA A 175 8.57 10.38 -9.01
C ALA A 175 8.29 10.74 -7.55
N ARG A 176 7.02 11.00 -7.18
CA ARG A 176 6.60 11.24 -5.79
C ARG A 176 6.93 10.06 -4.89
N PHE A 177 6.59 8.85 -5.32
CA PHE A 177 6.88 7.63 -4.58
C PHE A 177 8.38 7.45 -4.33
N GLU A 178 9.19 7.62 -5.38
CA GLU A 178 10.64 7.49 -5.24
C GLU A 178 11.24 8.57 -4.34
N PHE A 179 10.82 9.81 -4.50
CA PHE A 179 11.28 10.93 -3.68
C PHE A 179 10.96 10.72 -2.19
N GLY A 180 9.72 10.42 -1.85
CA GLY A 180 9.30 10.24 -0.46
C GLY A 180 9.91 9.00 0.19
N LEU A 181 10.05 7.89 -0.55
CA LEU A 181 10.76 6.71 -0.06
C LEU A 181 12.24 7.00 0.22
N ASN A 182 12.90 7.80 -0.62
CA ASN A 182 14.26 8.27 -0.38
C ASN A 182 14.37 9.15 0.87
N LEU A 183 13.39 10.03 1.12
CA LEU A 183 13.33 10.82 2.36
C LEU A 183 13.20 9.92 3.59
N LEU A 184 12.32 8.93 3.57
CA LEU A 184 12.15 7.98 4.69
C LEU A 184 13.45 7.21 4.96
N VAL A 185 14.06 6.61 3.94
CA VAL A 185 15.32 5.87 4.06
C VAL A 185 16.45 6.76 4.58
N SER A 186 16.53 8.01 4.11
CA SER A 186 17.52 8.97 4.59
C SER A 186 17.28 9.39 6.04
N GLY A 187 16.02 9.59 6.43
CA GLY A 187 15.62 9.89 7.81
C GLY A 187 15.95 8.74 8.77
N ILE A 188 15.69 7.49 8.38
CA ILE A 188 16.06 6.31 9.15
C ILE A 188 17.59 6.26 9.33
N ARG A 189 18.35 6.45 8.26
CA ARG A 189 19.83 6.49 8.31
C ARG A 189 20.36 7.60 9.22
N PHE A 190 19.72 8.76 9.22
CA PHE A 190 20.09 9.86 10.11
C PHE A 190 19.79 9.55 11.58
N GLY A 191 18.66 8.91 11.88
CA GLY A 191 18.26 8.51 13.23
C GLY A 191 19.17 7.44 13.86
N LEU A 192 20.00 6.75 13.06
CA LEU A 192 21.00 5.79 13.53
C LEU A 192 22.29 6.43 14.04
N LYS A 193 22.54 7.72 13.74
CA LYS A 193 23.72 8.41 14.24
C LYS A 193 23.59 8.62 15.75
N PRO A 194 24.64 8.36 16.56
CA PRO A 194 24.64 8.69 17.98
C PRO A 194 24.27 10.17 18.12
N ARG A 195 23.33 10.47 19.02
CA ARG A 195 23.11 11.86 19.44
C ARG A 195 24.31 12.24 20.30
N GLU A 196 25.10 13.21 19.85
CA GLU A 196 26.16 13.85 20.64
C GLU A 196 25.58 14.52 21.89
#